data_e7f39e021f071e863c63a484a50c4d37
#
_entry.id   e7f39e021f071e863c63a484a50c4d37
#
_cell.length_a   1.000
_cell.length_b   1.000
_cell.length_c   1.000
_cell.angle_alpha   90.00
_cell.angle_beta   90.00
_cell.angle_gamma   90.00
#
_symmetry.space_group_name_H-M   'P 1'
#
loop_
_entity.id
_entity.type
_entity.pdbx_description
1 polymer ?
#
loop_
_entity_poly.entity_id
_entity_poly.type
_entity_poly.pdbx_seq_one_letter_code
_entity_poly.pdbx_strand_id
1 'polypeptide(L)'
;MKTVQKSAKLANVCYDIRGPIMDAAKQMEEDGHKIIKLNIGNLAVFGFDAPEEIQQDMIRNLPNSAGYSDSRGIFAARKAVMHETQHQGIKGVTLDDIYLGNGASELINLATNALLDNGDELLVPAPDYPLWTASTSLSGGTPVHYMCDEENGWMPNLEDIRAKITPRTKGIVVINPNNPTGALYSKELLLSIIEIAREHGLVIFADEVYDKVLYEDVKHVPMASLSTDVLTITFNSLSKAYRSCGYRAGWMVISGDKKPAKDYIEGINMLSNMRLCANVPGQWAVQTALGGYQSIKDLVCEGGRLRVQRDLAWELINAIPGVSCVKPQGALYMFPRLDPEVYPITNDQEFFLEVLQETKVMLVQGTGFNWPHPDHFRIVFLPHEADLREAINRLAAFLAKYRQRHGTDKVAAAKAAGKGKAKLHVAA
;
A
#
# COMPACT_ATOMS: atom_id res chain seq x y z
N MET A 1 9.86 -40.72 8.38
CA MET A 1 10.12 -39.35 8.90
C MET A 1 8.77 -38.73 9.25
N LYS A 2 8.67 -38.02 10.41
CA LYS A 2 7.47 -37.20 10.68
C LYS A 2 7.40 -36.07 9.65
N THR A 3 6.23 -35.85 9.06
CA THR A 3 5.99 -34.72 8.17
C THR A 3 6.16 -33.42 8.94
N VAL A 4 7.04 -32.53 8.49
CA VAL A 4 7.19 -31.18 9.07
C VAL A 4 6.20 -30.25 8.38
N GLN A 5 5.25 -29.73 9.13
CA GLN A 5 4.21 -28.81 8.63
C GLN A 5 4.56 -27.36 8.98
N LYS A 6 4.07 -26.39 8.19
CA LYS A 6 4.14 -24.96 8.53
C LYS A 6 3.32 -24.69 9.80
N SER A 7 3.68 -23.64 10.54
CA SER A 7 2.91 -23.21 11.72
C SER A 7 1.44 -22.95 11.37
N ALA A 8 0.53 -23.30 12.26
CA ALA A 8 -0.91 -23.02 12.11
C ALA A 8 -1.21 -21.52 11.95
N LYS A 9 -0.38 -20.62 12.54
CA LYS A 9 -0.49 -19.17 12.35
C LYS A 9 -0.40 -18.74 10.88
N LEU A 10 0.28 -19.52 10.03
CA LEU A 10 0.44 -19.24 8.61
C LEU A 10 -0.73 -19.76 7.75
N ALA A 11 -1.68 -20.49 8.34
CA ALA A 11 -2.81 -21.04 7.59
C ALA A 11 -3.73 -19.95 7.02
N ASN A 12 -3.89 -18.85 7.78
CA ASN A 12 -4.77 -17.72 7.43
C ASN A 12 -4.00 -16.50 6.90
N VAL A 13 -2.70 -16.64 6.62
CA VAL A 13 -1.91 -15.56 6.04
C VAL A 13 -2.02 -15.65 4.52
N CYS A 14 -2.94 -14.87 3.96
CA CYS A 14 -3.02 -14.63 2.52
C CYS A 14 -1.98 -13.57 2.14
N TYR A 15 -0.92 -13.98 1.45
CA TYR A 15 0.05 -13.05 0.85
C TYR A 15 0.22 -13.41 -0.63
N ASP A 16 -0.92 -13.43 -1.34
CA ASP A 16 -1.06 -13.96 -2.70
C ASP A 16 -0.40 -13.12 -3.79
N ILE A 17 0.18 -11.96 -3.42
CA ILE A 17 1.05 -11.18 -4.32
C ILE A 17 2.21 -12.06 -4.87
N ARG A 18 2.51 -13.20 -4.19
CA ARG A 18 3.51 -14.21 -4.57
C ARG A 18 2.95 -15.63 -4.64
N GLY A 19 1.65 -15.76 -4.89
CA GLY A 19 0.94 -17.04 -4.94
C GLY A 19 0.98 -17.74 -6.30
N PRO A 20 0.02 -18.63 -6.58
CA PRO A 20 0.00 -19.50 -7.78
C PRO A 20 0.14 -18.78 -9.12
N ILE A 21 -0.36 -17.53 -9.22
CA ILE A 21 -0.23 -16.71 -10.44
C ILE A 21 1.26 -16.35 -10.67
N MET A 22 2.01 -16.04 -9.60
CA MET A 22 3.45 -15.76 -9.71
C MET A 22 4.23 -17.00 -10.12
N ASP A 23 3.89 -18.16 -9.56
CA ASP A 23 4.57 -19.44 -9.89
C ASP A 23 4.30 -19.80 -11.34
N ALA A 24 3.06 -19.65 -11.82
CA ALA A 24 2.71 -19.85 -13.21
C ALA A 24 3.45 -18.87 -14.14
N ALA A 25 3.53 -17.58 -13.78
CA ALA A 25 4.27 -16.59 -14.56
C ALA A 25 5.75 -16.94 -14.68
N LYS A 26 6.38 -17.39 -13.57
CA LYS A 26 7.77 -17.82 -13.56
C LYS A 26 8.01 -19.02 -14.47
N GLN A 27 7.14 -20.05 -14.38
CA GLN A 27 7.23 -21.21 -15.28
C GLN A 27 7.11 -20.80 -16.75
N MET A 28 6.17 -19.89 -17.07
CA MET A 28 6.01 -19.40 -18.45
C MET A 28 7.23 -18.61 -18.93
N GLU A 29 7.91 -17.86 -18.05
CA GLU A 29 9.16 -17.17 -18.38
C GLU A 29 10.30 -18.18 -18.63
N GLU A 30 10.39 -19.26 -17.83
CA GLU A 30 11.33 -20.37 -18.06
C GLU A 30 11.07 -21.09 -19.39
N ASP A 31 9.81 -21.17 -19.83
CA ASP A 31 9.39 -21.71 -21.13
C ASP A 31 9.61 -20.71 -22.30
N GLY A 32 10.20 -19.54 -22.02
CA GLY A 32 10.57 -18.52 -23.01
C GLY A 32 9.50 -17.49 -23.34
N HIS A 33 8.42 -17.41 -22.59
CA HIS A 33 7.40 -16.37 -22.77
C HIS A 33 7.78 -15.04 -22.13
N LYS A 34 7.54 -13.94 -22.81
CA LYS A 34 7.65 -12.58 -22.22
C LYS A 34 6.36 -12.22 -21.51
N ILE A 35 6.43 -12.03 -20.18
CA ILE A 35 5.31 -11.60 -19.34
C ILE A 35 5.36 -10.10 -19.10
N ILE A 36 4.26 -9.38 -19.35
CA ILE A 36 4.11 -7.98 -18.95
C ILE A 36 3.63 -7.95 -17.49
N LYS A 37 4.48 -7.50 -16.59
CA LYS A 37 4.22 -7.52 -15.13
C LYS A 37 3.58 -6.22 -14.66
N LEU A 38 2.30 -6.28 -14.28
CA LEU A 38 1.54 -5.17 -13.70
C LEU A 38 1.17 -5.43 -12.23
N ASN A 39 1.89 -6.34 -11.57
CA ASN A 39 1.53 -6.88 -10.25
C ASN A 39 2.24 -6.21 -9.08
N ILE A 40 3.48 -5.74 -9.22
CA ILE A 40 4.31 -5.24 -8.10
C ILE A 40 4.79 -3.81 -8.36
N GLY A 41 4.63 -2.96 -7.34
CA GLY A 41 5.16 -1.58 -7.33
C GLY A 41 6.68 -1.54 -7.10
N ASN A 42 7.44 -2.20 -7.97
CA ASN A 42 8.91 -2.15 -8.02
C ASN A 42 9.35 -1.16 -9.11
N LEU A 43 9.62 0.07 -8.71
CA LEU A 43 9.92 1.17 -9.63
C LEU A 43 11.18 0.94 -10.46
N ALA A 44 12.23 0.36 -9.86
CA ALA A 44 13.53 0.19 -10.51
C ALA A 44 13.47 -0.65 -11.79
N VAL A 45 12.66 -1.72 -11.82
CA VAL A 45 12.55 -2.59 -13.01
C VAL A 45 11.89 -1.90 -14.20
N PHE A 46 11.25 -0.75 -13.98
CA PHE A 46 10.62 0.07 -15.01
C PHE A 46 11.42 1.33 -15.36
N GLY A 47 12.70 1.39 -14.93
CA GLY A 47 13.58 2.52 -15.22
C GLY A 47 13.27 3.79 -14.42
N PHE A 48 12.73 3.63 -13.21
CA PHE A 48 12.66 4.70 -12.22
C PHE A 48 13.79 4.52 -11.22
N ASP A 49 14.95 5.08 -11.55
CA ASP A 49 16.14 4.93 -10.72
C ASP A 49 16.05 5.71 -9.42
N ALA A 50 16.73 5.23 -8.40
CA ALA A 50 16.93 5.97 -7.16
C ALA A 50 17.71 7.28 -7.47
N PRO A 51 17.42 8.40 -6.77
CA PRO A 51 18.17 9.65 -6.96
C PRO A 51 19.67 9.44 -6.77
N GLU A 52 20.48 10.02 -7.66
CA GLU A 52 21.92 9.81 -7.67
C GLU A 52 22.58 10.26 -6.36
N GLU A 53 22.12 11.35 -5.78
CA GLU A 53 22.63 11.90 -4.52
C GLU A 53 22.48 10.88 -3.38
N ILE A 54 21.37 10.14 -3.36
CA ILE A 54 21.10 9.09 -2.36
C ILE A 54 22.06 7.91 -2.58
N GLN A 55 22.28 7.51 -3.82
CA GLN A 55 23.21 6.44 -4.18
C GLN A 55 24.65 6.81 -3.76
N GLN A 56 25.08 8.01 -4.10
CA GLN A 56 26.42 8.50 -3.77
C GLN A 56 26.65 8.61 -2.28
N ASP A 57 25.64 9.01 -1.51
CA ASP A 57 25.76 9.09 -0.05
C ASP A 57 25.92 7.70 0.58
N MET A 58 25.17 6.70 0.11
CA MET A 58 25.37 5.31 0.53
C MET A 58 26.78 4.81 0.22
N ILE A 59 27.26 5.03 -1.01
CA ILE A 59 28.60 4.59 -1.45
C ILE A 59 29.68 5.21 -0.56
N ARG A 60 29.61 6.53 -0.31
CA ARG A 60 30.58 7.24 0.54
C ARG A 60 30.59 6.76 1.98
N ASN A 61 29.44 6.35 2.50
CA ASN A 61 29.31 5.90 3.89
C ASN A 61 29.42 4.37 4.05
N LEU A 62 29.60 3.62 2.97
CA LEU A 62 29.76 2.17 3.05
C LEU A 62 30.91 1.74 3.99
N PRO A 63 32.09 2.39 4.00
CA PRO A 63 33.16 2.06 4.96
C PRO A 63 32.74 2.25 6.43
N ASN A 64 31.80 3.19 6.70
CA ASN A 64 31.29 3.48 8.05
C ASN A 64 30.14 2.54 8.47
N SER A 65 29.80 1.58 7.62
CA SER A 65 28.61 0.73 7.78
C SER A 65 28.94 -0.69 8.24
N ALA A 66 30.21 -1.00 8.51
CA ALA A 66 30.66 -2.35 8.85
C ALA A 66 30.22 -2.80 10.25
N GLY A 67 30.01 -1.87 11.18
CA GLY A 67 29.59 -2.17 12.56
C GLY A 67 28.08 -2.06 12.76
N TYR A 68 27.62 -2.57 13.91
CA TYR A 68 26.24 -2.33 14.35
C TYR A 68 26.03 -0.85 14.68
N SER A 69 24.81 -0.35 14.40
CA SER A 69 24.36 0.94 14.90
C SER A 69 23.54 0.81 16.19
N ASP A 70 23.11 1.94 16.75
CA ASP A 70 22.04 1.96 17.74
C ASP A 70 20.80 1.21 17.21
N SER A 71 20.12 0.49 18.08
CA SER A 71 18.94 -0.33 17.69
C SER A 71 17.79 0.48 17.11
N ARG A 72 17.66 1.76 17.51
CA ARG A 72 16.69 2.70 16.93
C ARG A 72 17.15 3.28 15.59
N GLY A 73 18.44 3.18 15.28
CA GLY A 73 19.03 3.69 14.06
C GLY A 73 20.10 4.76 14.30
N ILE A 74 20.90 5.04 13.25
CA ILE A 74 21.96 6.05 13.31
C ILE A 74 21.39 7.44 13.60
N PHE A 75 22.17 8.23 14.36
CA PHE A 75 21.74 9.59 14.77
C PHE A 75 21.36 10.48 13.59
N ALA A 76 22.14 10.48 12.51
CA ALA A 76 21.89 11.31 11.32
C ALA A 76 20.54 11.01 10.68
N ALA A 77 20.19 9.73 10.53
CA ALA A 77 18.90 9.32 9.96
C ALA A 77 17.73 9.69 10.89
N ARG A 78 17.83 9.40 12.20
CA ARG A 78 16.78 9.78 13.16
C ARG A 78 16.57 11.30 13.22
N LYS A 79 17.65 12.07 13.17
CA LYS A 79 17.59 13.53 13.16
C LYS A 79 16.91 14.06 11.89
N ALA A 80 17.21 13.47 10.73
CA ALA A 80 16.55 13.84 9.48
C ALA A 80 15.04 13.55 9.53
N VAL A 81 14.64 12.38 10.03
CA VAL A 81 13.22 12.03 10.25
C VAL A 81 12.57 12.99 11.25
N MET A 82 13.24 13.36 12.34
CA MET A 82 12.71 14.33 13.30
C MET A 82 12.43 15.70 12.65
N HIS A 83 13.35 16.19 11.82
CA HIS A 83 13.15 17.45 11.09
C HIS A 83 11.99 17.36 10.10
N GLU A 84 11.88 16.26 9.35
CA GLU A 84 10.74 16.04 8.45
C GLU A 84 9.42 16.03 9.23
N THR A 85 9.39 15.35 10.35
CA THR A 85 8.23 15.31 11.26
C THR A 85 7.83 16.71 11.75
N GLN A 86 8.82 17.56 12.08
CA GLN A 86 8.58 18.96 12.47
C GLN A 86 8.01 19.79 11.30
N HIS A 87 8.55 19.61 10.08
CA HIS A 87 8.02 20.26 8.87
C HIS A 87 6.58 19.85 8.57
N GLN A 88 6.22 18.61 8.88
CA GLN A 88 4.85 18.10 8.77
C GLN A 88 3.90 18.62 9.86
N GLY A 89 4.39 19.42 10.82
CA GLY A 89 3.60 19.99 11.89
C GLY A 89 3.26 19.00 13.02
N ILE A 90 3.90 17.84 13.07
CA ILE A 90 3.72 16.83 14.13
C ILE A 90 4.48 17.28 15.37
N LYS A 91 3.79 17.35 16.51
CA LYS A 91 4.33 17.90 17.76
C LYS A 91 4.76 16.79 18.74
N GLY A 92 5.64 17.17 19.68
CA GLY A 92 6.01 16.32 20.81
C GLY A 92 6.88 15.11 20.45
N VAL A 93 7.48 15.08 19.26
CA VAL A 93 8.39 14.03 18.83
C VAL A 93 9.84 14.38 19.14
N THR A 94 10.54 13.45 19.74
CA THR A 94 11.98 13.51 20.05
C THR A 94 12.73 12.44 19.27
N LEU A 95 14.06 12.45 19.35
CA LEU A 95 14.88 11.40 18.71
C LEU A 95 14.57 9.99 19.26
N ASP A 96 14.12 9.91 20.51
CA ASP A 96 13.81 8.63 21.17
C ASP A 96 12.48 8.01 20.69
N ASP A 97 11.67 8.77 19.99
CA ASP A 97 10.40 8.34 19.41
C ASP A 97 10.54 7.81 17.97
N ILE A 98 11.78 7.75 17.43
CA ILE A 98 12.05 7.43 16.04
C ILE A 98 12.86 6.14 15.93
N TYR A 99 12.36 5.21 15.11
CA TYR A 99 12.96 3.90 14.87
C TYR A 99 13.19 3.69 13.37
N LEU A 100 14.41 3.37 12.99
CA LEU A 100 14.75 2.94 11.65
C LEU A 100 14.56 1.43 11.51
N GLY A 101 14.12 0.97 10.34
CA GLY A 101 13.87 -0.45 10.07
C GLY A 101 14.30 -0.88 8.67
N ASN A 102 14.36 -2.18 8.46
CA ASN A 102 14.60 -2.78 7.14
C ASN A 102 13.36 -2.63 6.23
N GLY A 103 13.04 -1.37 5.92
CA GLY A 103 11.78 -0.92 5.34
C GLY A 103 10.66 -0.83 6.38
N ALA A 104 9.56 -0.19 6.01
CA ALA A 104 8.36 -0.10 6.86
C ALA A 104 7.83 -1.48 7.28
N SER A 105 8.01 -2.50 6.45
CA SER A 105 7.53 -3.86 6.72
C SER A 105 8.06 -4.47 8.01
N GLU A 106 9.33 -4.27 8.33
CA GLU A 106 9.90 -4.73 9.60
C GLU A 106 9.27 -3.99 10.78
N LEU A 107 9.13 -2.68 10.66
CA LEU A 107 8.59 -1.82 11.71
C LEU A 107 7.11 -2.11 11.99
N ILE A 108 6.33 -2.42 10.97
CA ILE A 108 4.94 -2.90 11.11
C ILE A 108 4.93 -4.19 11.95
N ASN A 109 5.78 -5.16 11.63
CA ASN A 109 5.90 -6.40 12.41
C ASN A 109 6.34 -6.13 13.85
N LEU A 110 7.30 -5.25 14.09
CA LEU A 110 7.73 -4.89 15.45
C LEU A 110 6.57 -4.26 16.23
N ALA A 111 5.87 -3.30 15.64
CA ALA A 111 4.79 -2.57 16.29
C ALA A 111 3.58 -3.48 16.61
N THR A 112 3.19 -4.38 15.71
CA THR A 112 2.09 -5.32 15.94
C THR A 112 2.46 -6.39 16.95
N ASN A 113 3.69 -6.95 16.88
CA ASN A 113 4.15 -7.94 17.86
C ASN A 113 4.30 -7.38 19.27
N ALA A 114 4.62 -6.09 19.41
CA ALA A 114 4.71 -5.44 20.71
C ALA A 114 3.34 -5.12 21.34
N LEU A 115 2.27 -5.03 20.51
CA LEU A 115 0.94 -4.61 20.96
C LEU A 115 -0.02 -5.78 21.20
N LEU A 116 0.01 -6.80 20.33
CA LEU A 116 -1.07 -7.77 20.20
C LEU A 116 -0.78 -9.08 20.95
N ASP A 117 -1.71 -9.47 21.77
CA ASP A 117 -1.81 -10.80 22.37
C ASP A 117 -2.84 -11.67 21.62
N ASN A 118 -2.89 -12.96 21.98
CA ASN A 118 -3.88 -13.88 21.42
C ASN A 118 -5.31 -13.43 21.78
N GLY A 119 -6.10 -13.17 20.75
CA GLY A 119 -7.49 -12.74 20.88
C GLY A 119 -7.70 -11.23 20.82
N ASP A 120 -6.64 -10.44 20.79
CA ASP A 120 -6.74 -9.01 20.49
C ASP A 120 -7.14 -8.79 19.03
N GLU A 121 -7.71 -7.63 18.75
CA GLU A 121 -8.20 -7.26 17.43
C GLU A 121 -7.53 -5.98 16.93
N LEU A 122 -7.23 -5.96 15.64
CA LEU A 122 -6.75 -4.77 14.93
C LEU A 122 -7.69 -4.46 13.78
N LEU A 123 -8.24 -3.26 13.74
CA LEU A 123 -9.03 -2.79 12.60
C LEU A 123 -8.10 -2.51 11.41
N VAL A 124 -8.38 -3.12 10.26
CA VAL A 124 -7.59 -3.00 9.03
C VAL A 124 -8.54 -2.64 7.89
N PRO A 125 -8.18 -1.74 6.94
CA PRO A 125 -9.08 -1.43 5.83
C PRO A 125 -9.31 -2.64 4.91
N ALA A 126 -10.44 -2.66 4.22
CA ALA A 126 -10.66 -3.50 3.06
C ALA A 126 -11.09 -2.63 1.87
N PRO A 127 -10.31 -2.60 0.77
CA PRO A 127 -9.08 -3.37 0.56
C PRO A 127 -7.87 -2.79 1.33
N ASP A 128 -6.90 -3.67 1.66
CA ASP A 128 -5.68 -3.30 2.40
C ASP A 128 -4.38 -3.68 1.66
N TYR A 129 -3.26 -3.22 2.21
CA TYR A 129 -1.97 -3.82 1.92
C TYR A 129 -1.82 -5.09 2.78
N PRO A 130 -1.74 -6.30 2.18
CA PRO A 130 -1.91 -7.58 2.89
C PRO A 130 -0.93 -7.82 4.03
N LEU A 131 0.15 -7.07 4.11
CA LEU A 131 1.10 -7.15 5.21
C LEU A 131 0.46 -6.82 6.56
N TRP A 132 -0.49 -5.87 6.60
CA TRP A 132 -1.15 -5.50 7.84
C TRP A 132 -1.97 -6.66 8.41
N THR A 133 -2.76 -7.31 7.56
CA THR A 133 -3.51 -8.54 7.92
C THR A 133 -2.58 -9.67 8.33
N ALA A 134 -1.51 -9.91 7.55
CA ALA A 134 -0.52 -10.95 7.85
C ALA A 134 0.21 -10.69 9.18
N SER A 135 0.67 -9.45 9.39
CA SER A 135 1.40 -9.05 10.60
C SER A 135 0.52 -9.18 11.86
N THR A 136 -0.75 -8.76 11.77
CA THR A 136 -1.73 -8.92 12.85
C THR A 136 -1.90 -10.39 13.21
N SER A 137 -2.15 -11.26 12.22
CA SER A 137 -2.33 -12.70 12.44
C SER A 137 -1.09 -13.37 13.02
N LEU A 138 0.10 -13.02 12.53
CA LEU A 138 1.37 -13.56 13.01
C LEU A 138 1.70 -13.12 14.44
N SER A 139 1.24 -11.93 14.83
CA SER A 139 1.37 -11.41 16.20
C SER A 139 0.36 -12.01 17.18
N GLY A 140 -0.52 -12.93 16.73
CA GLY A 140 -1.54 -13.57 17.56
C GLY A 140 -2.89 -12.85 17.57
N GLY A 141 -2.97 -11.65 16.98
CA GLY A 141 -4.21 -10.89 16.87
C GLY A 141 -5.11 -11.35 15.73
N THR A 142 -6.32 -10.83 15.73
CA THR A 142 -7.32 -11.03 14.68
C THR A 142 -7.48 -9.75 13.87
N PRO A 143 -7.19 -9.75 12.56
CA PRO A 143 -7.51 -8.62 11.71
C PRO A 143 -9.02 -8.53 11.49
N VAL A 144 -9.60 -7.38 11.78
CA VAL A 144 -11.02 -7.07 11.58
C VAL A 144 -11.12 -6.01 10.50
N HIS A 145 -11.61 -6.40 9.31
CA HIS A 145 -11.61 -5.52 8.15
C HIS A 145 -12.80 -4.56 8.17
N TYR A 146 -12.54 -3.25 8.16
CA TYR A 146 -13.54 -2.23 7.90
C TYR A 146 -13.56 -1.88 6.41
N MET A 147 -14.75 -1.61 5.87
CA MET A 147 -14.93 -1.37 4.44
C MET A 147 -14.51 0.05 4.04
N CYS A 148 -13.82 0.14 2.90
CA CYS A 148 -13.66 1.38 2.17
C CYS A 148 -14.67 1.38 1.01
N ASP A 149 -15.37 2.49 0.85
CA ASP A 149 -16.52 2.59 -0.03
C ASP A 149 -16.11 3.07 -1.43
N GLU A 150 -16.19 2.18 -2.44
CA GLU A 150 -15.83 2.51 -3.83
C GLU A 150 -16.66 3.66 -4.40
N GLU A 151 -17.97 3.67 -4.13
CA GLU A 151 -18.88 4.70 -4.65
C GLU A 151 -18.57 6.08 -4.06
N ASN A 152 -17.96 6.11 -2.87
CA ASN A 152 -17.46 7.31 -2.23
C ASN A 152 -15.93 7.49 -2.41
N GLY A 153 -15.35 7.02 -3.52
CA GLY A 153 -13.95 7.20 -3.84
C GLY A 153 -12.98 6.42 -2.94
N TRP A 154 -13.40 5.28 -2.43
CA TRP A 154 -12.64 4.41 -1.52
C TRP A 154 -12.38 5.01 -0.13
N MET A 155 -13.25 5.90 0.32
CA MET A 155 -13.15 6.44 1.68
C MET A 155 -13.55 5.38 2.72
N PRO A 156 -12.83 5.28 3.86
CA PRO A 156 -13.23 4.48 5.01
C PRO A 156 -14.66 4.75 5.45
N ASN A 157 -15.45 3.71 5.64
CA ASN A 157 -16.81 3.80 6.16
C ASN A 157 -16.78 3.91 7.69
N LEU A 158 -17.08 5.10 8.21
CA LEU A 158 -17.00 5.41 9.64
C LEU A 158 -18.03 4.62 10.48
N GLU A 159 -19.20 4.34 9.93
CA GLU A 159 -20.23 3.53 10.61
C GLU A 159 -19.79 2.09 10.73
N ASP A 160 -19.20 1.53 9.69
CA ASP A 160 -18.65 0.18 9.70
C ASP A 160 -17.46 0.05 10.66
N ILE A 161 -16.58 1.07 10.72
CA ILE A 161 -15.50 1.15 11.73
C ILE A 161 -16.11 1.05 13.14
N ARG A 162 -17.08 1.90 13.46
CA ARG A 162 -17.72 1.92 14.79
C ARG A 162 -18.41 0.60 15.12
N ALA A 163 -19.09 0.00 14.16
CA ALA A 163 -19.81 -1.27 14.35
C ALA A 163 -18.88 -2.47 14.64
N LYS A 164 -17.63 -2.39 14.20
CA LYS A 164 -16.64 -3.46 14.34
C LYS A 164 -15.74 -3.35 15.57
N ILE A 165 -15.83 -2.25 16.32
CA ILE A 165 -15.07 -2.09 17.56
C ILE A 165 -15.64 -2.97 18.65
N THR A 166 -14.77 -3.73 19.32
CA THR A 166 -15.08 -4.55 20.49
C THR A 166 -14.14 -4.20 21.64
N PRO A 167 -14.37 -4.70 22.87
CA PRO A 167 -13.42 -4.53 23.97
C PRO A 167 -12.03 -5.13 23.72
N ARG A 168 -11.86 -5.96 22.68
CA ARG A 168 -10.58 -6.54 22.28
C ARG A 168 -9.83 -5.71 21.24
N THR A 169 -10.48 -4.72 20.66
CA THR A 169 -9.86 -3.86 19.65
C THR A 169 -8.77 -2.98 20.27
N LYS A 170 -7.53 -3.13 19.80
CA LYS A 170 -6.36 -2.40 20.31
C LYS A 170 -5.97 -1.20 19.44
N GLY A 171 -6.29 -1.24 18.17
CA GLY A 171 -5.89 -0.17 17.27
C GLY A 171 -6.59 -0.21 15.92
N ILE A 172 -6.29 0.80 15.13
CA ILE A 172 -6.81 0.96 13.77
C ILE A 172 -5.67 1.31 12.80
N VAL A 173 -5.63 0.62 11.67
CA VAL A 173 -4.69 0.90 10.56
C VAL A 173 -5.34 1.86 9.58
N VAL A 174 -4.62 2.91 9.22
CA VAL A 174 -5.00 3.89 8.18
C VAL A 174 -3.89 3.93 7.14
N ILE A 175 -4.20 3.54 5.91
CA ILE A 175 -3.24 3.54 4.78
C ILE A 175 -3.57 4.73 3.89
N ASN A 176 -2.76 5.78 3.92
CA ASN A 176 -3.07 7.04 3.22
C ASN A 176 -1.82 7.70 2.61
N PRO A 177 -1.72 7.80 1.28
CA PRO A 177 -2.60 7.25 0.22
C PRO A 177 -2.71 5.73 0.27
N ASN A 178 -3.89 5.22 -0.10
CA ASN A 178 -4.21 3.80 0.04
C ASN A 178 -3.54 2.93 -1.05
N ASN A 179 -3.06 1.78 -0.65
CA ASN A 179 -2.74 0.66 -1.51
C ASN A 179 -3.76 -0.45 -1.21
N PRO A 180 -4.60 -0.85 -2.19
CA PRO A 180 -4.38 -0.81 -3.63
C PRO A 180 -5.11 0.30 -4.41
N THR A 181 -5.93 1.14 -3.80
CA THR A 181 -6.91 1.99 -4.52
C THR A 181 -6.34 3.33 -5.02
N GLY A 182 -5.25 3.81 -4.40
CA GLY A 182 -4.71 5.15 -4.66
C GLY A 182 -5.56 6.29 -4.10
N ALA A 183 -6.53 5.99 -3.23
CA ALA A 183 -7.35 7.00 -2.57
C ALA A 183 -6.52 7.86 -1.61
N LEU A 184 -6.85 9.14 -1.54
CA LEU A 184 -6.30 10.10 -0.60
C LEU A 184 -7.41 10.60 0.32
N TYR A 185 -7.21 10.48 1.62
CA TYR A 185 -8.24 10.80 2.61
C TYR A 185 -8.23 12.27 2.99
N SER A 186 -9.43 12.86 3.11
CA SER A 186 -9.60 14.25 3.51
C SER A 186 -9.25 14.46 4.99
N LYS A 187 -8.91 15.71 5.34
CA LYS A 187 -8.64 16.09 6.73
C LYS A 187 -9.83 15.79 7.64
N GLU A 188 -11.04 16.04 7.17
CA GLU A 188 -12.28 15.85 7.91
C GLU A 188 -12.49 14.37 8.24
N LEU A 189 -12.24 13.48 7.27
CA LEU A 189 -12.30 12.04 7.48
C LEU A 189 -11.26 11.56 8.49
N LEU A 190 -10.02 12.04 8.36
CA LEU A 190 -8.94 11.71 9.32
C LEU A 190 -9.27 12.17 10.73
N LEU A 191 -9.84 13.38 10.90
CA LEU A 191 -10.30 13.87 12.21
C LEU A 191 -11.41 12.99 12.79
N SER A 192 -12.35 12.51 11.95
CA SER A 192 -13.40 11.59 12.41
C SER A 192 -12.84 10.25 12.88
N ILE A 193 -11.81 9.72 12.20
CA ILE A 193 -11.11 8.50 12.64
C ILE A 193 -10.38 8.74 13.96
N ILE A 194 -9.74 9.90 14.14
CA ILE A 194 -9.07 10.27 15.39
C ILE A 194 -10.07 10.34 16.55
N GLU A 195 -11.28 10.91 16.34
CA GLU A 195 -12.33 10.93 17.36
C GLU A 195 -12.74 9.50 17.74
N ILE A 196 -12.96 8.61 16.80
CA ILE A 196 -13.26 7.22 17.08
C ILE A 196 -12.13 6.56 17.90
N ALA A 197 -10.89 6.77 17.49
CA ALA A 197 -9.75 6.23 18.22
C ALA A 197 -9.65 6.79 19.66
N ARG A 198 -9.95 8.08 19.85
CA ARG A 198 -9.98 8.74 21.15
C ARG A 198 -11.07 8.16 22.04
N GLU A 199 -12.29 8.04 21.53
CA GLU A 199 -13.45 7.51 22.27
C GLU A 199 -13.21 6.08 22.78
N HIS A 200 -12.48 5.28 22.02
CA HIS A 200 -12.26 3.86 22.31
C HIS A 200 -10.85 3.51 22.79
N GLY A 201 -9.98 4.52 22.98
CA GLY A 201 -8.60 4.33 23.42
C GLY A 201 -7.73 3.51 22.45
N LEU A 202 -7.95 3.63 21.15
CA LEU A 202 -7.24 2.88 20.12
C LEU A 202 -5.91 3.53 19.74
N VAL A 203 -4.91 2.71 19.46
CA VAL A 203 -3.68 3.14 18.78
C VAL A 203 -3.95 3.32 17.28
N ILE A 204 -3.51 4.45 16.70
CA ILE A 204 -3.57 4.65 15.25
C ILE A 204 -2.23 4.23 14.62
N PHE A 205 -2.29 3.31 13.65
CA PHE A 205 -1.18 2.94 12.78
C PHE A 205 -1.36 3.63 11.43
N ALA A 206 -0.59 4.70 11.19
CA ALA A 206 -0.66 5.51 9.98
C ALA A 206 0.42 5.05 8.99
N ASP A 207 0.02 4.30 7.97
CA ASP A 207 0.89 3.90 6.85
C ASP A 207 0.88 5.00 5.79
N GLU A 208 1.93 5.81 5.79
CA GLU A 208 2.06 7.00 4.95
C GLU A 208 3.19 6.86 3.91
N VAL A 209 3.52 5.63 3.50
CA VAL A 209 4.63 5.37 2.56
C VAL A 209 4.46 6.01 1.18
N TYR A 210 3.25 6.46 0.85
CA TYR A 210 2.93 7.15 -0.40
C TYR A 210 2.67 8.66 -0.23
N ASP A 211 2.97 9.26 0.91
CA ASP A 211 2.68 10.65 1.27
C ASP A 211 3.11 11.70 0.22
N LYS A 212 4.19 11.41 -0.51
CA LYS A 212 4.77 12.29 -1.57
C LYS A 212 4.43 11.83 -2.99
N VAL A 213 3.75 10.71 -3.16
CA VAL A 213 3.34 10.19 -4.47
C VAL A 213 1.89 10.60 -4.71
N LEU A 214 1.71 11.86 -5.08
CA LEU A 214 0.41 12.52 -5.21
C LEU A 214 0.28 13.14 -6.59
N TYR A 215 -0.90 13.05 -7.16
CA TYR A 215 -1.21 13.57 -8.49
C TYR A 215 -2.15 14.78 -8.36
N GLU A 216 -2.14 15.65 -9.38
CA GLU A 216 -2.81 16.94 -9.36
C GLU A 216 -2.30 17.85 -8.21
N ASP A 217 -3.09 18.84 -7.80
CA ASP A 217 -2.73 19.78 -6.73
C ASP A 217 -3.24 19.34 -5.35
N VAL A 218 -3.41 18.01 -5.16
CA VAL A 218 -3.84 17.48 -3.87
C VAL A 218 -2.68 17.44 -2.87
N LYS A 219 -3.00 17.52 -1.58
CA LYS A 219 -2.01 17.50 -0.50
C LYS A 219 -2.31 16.38 0.49
N HIS A 220 -1.29 15.64 0.84
CA HIS A 220 -1.35 14.72 1.96
C HIS A 220 -1.43 15.49 3.28
N VAL A 221 -2.30 15.03 4.17
CA VAL A 221 -2.39 15.53 5.54
C VAL A 221 -1.85 14.44 6.48
N PRO A 222 -0.70 14.65 7.14
CA PRO A 222 -0.15 13.65 8.05
C PRO A 222 -1.10 13.41 9.21
N MET A 223 -1.46 12.16 9.47
CA MET A 223 -2.42 11.77 10.52
C MET A 223 -2.00 12.31 11.88
N ALA A 224 -0.72 12.16 12.23
CA ALA A 224 -0.15 12.59 13.50
C ALA A 224 -0.10 14.11 13.69
N SER A 225 -0.28 14.92 12.65
CA SER A 225 -0.34 16.39 12.76
C SER A 225 -1.69 16.89 13.30
N LEU A 226 -2.71 16.04 13.27
CA LEU A 226 -4.09 16.41 13.60
C LEU A 226 -4.45 16.18 15.06
N SER A 227 -3.62 15.47 15.83
CA SER A 227 -3.85 15.19 17.25
C SER A 227 -2.56 15.15 18.04
N THR A 228 -2.62 15.55 19.31
CA THR A 228 -1.50 15.48 20.26
C THR A 228 -1.77 14.54 21.43
N ASP A 229 -2.96 13.97 21.51
CA ASP A 229 -3.46 13.14 22.61
C ASP A 229 -3.68 11.68 22.23
N VAL A 230 -4.01 11.40 20.96
CA VAL A 230 -4.17 10.01 20.48
C VAL A 230 -2.82 9.43 20.08
N LEU A 231 -2.45 8.29 20.65
CA LEU A 231 -1.21 7.60 20.29
C LEU A 231 -1.24 7.21 18.81
N THR A 232 -0.32 7.77 18.06
CA THR A 232 -0.20 7.51 16.61
C THR A 232 1.21 7.04 16.28
N ILE A 233 1.30 5.93 15.55
CA ILE A 233 2.55 5.40 15.01
C ILE A 233 2.52 5.56 13.50
N THR A 234 3.35 6.46 12.99
CA THR A 234 3.46 6.75 11.56
C THR A 234 4.58 5.96 10.92
N PHE A 235 4.32 5.30 9.80
CA PHE A 235 5.28 4.52 9.02
C PHE A 235 5.55 5.19 7.68
N ASN A 236 6.82 5.25 7.32
CA ASN A 236 7.24 5.73 6.00
C ASN A 236 8.55 5.05 5.57
N SER A 237 9.00 5.26 4.33
CA SER A 237 10.21 4.63 3.81
C SER A 237 10.79 5.33 2.59
N LEU A 238 12.02 4.95 2.22
CA LEU A 238 12.63 5.35 0.95
C LEU A 238 12.08 4.56 -0.26
N SER A 239 11.24 3.56 -0.03
CA SER A 239 10.87 2.57 -1.06
C SER A 239 10.10 3.17 -2.23
N LYS A 240 9.25 4.18 -2.00
CA LYS A 240 8.29 4.67 -3.00
C LYS A 240 8.65 6.04 -3.53
N ALA A 241 8.53 7.09 -2.73
CA ALA A 241 8.87 8.45 -3.15
C ALA A 241 10.32 8.59 -3.64
N TYR A 242 11.24 7.82 -3.07
CA TYR A 242 12.66 7.85 -3.42
C TYR A 242 13.11 6.69 -4.32
N ARG A 243 12.18 5.86 -4.79
CA ARG A 243 12.40 4.77 -5.78
C ARG A 243 13.50 3.77 -5.39
N SER A 244 13.77 3.61 -4.10
CA SER A 244 14.87 2.80 -3.56
C SER A 244 14.38 1.65 -2.67
N CYS A 245 13.36 0.92 -3.13
CA CYS A 245 12.75 -0.17 -2.36
C CYS A 245 13.75 -1.29 -2.00
N GLY A 246 14.80 -1.48 -2.78
CA GLY A 246 15.88 -2.45 -2.53
C GLY A 246 16.85 -2.02 -1.42
N TYR A 247 16.92 -0.75 -1.06
CA TYR A 247 17.80 -0.26 0.02
C TYR A 247 17.31 -0.65 1.41
N ARG A 248 16.05 -1.08 1.51
CA ARG A 248 15.45 -1.53 2.76
C ARG A 248 15.63 -0.53 3.90
N ALA A 249 15.33 0.75 3.66
CA ALA A 249 15.32 1.79 4.67
C ALA A 249 13.90 2.35 4.86
N GLY A 250 13.42 2.29 6.08
CA GLY A 250 12.15 2.86 6.51
C GLY A 250 12.25 3.36 7.94
N TRP A 251 11.24 4.06 8.38
CA TRP A 251 11.16 4.57 9.75
C TRP A 251 9.73 4.53 10.27
N MET A 252 9.61 4.45 11.58
CA MET A 252 8.37 4.74 12.30
C MET A 252 8.60 5.85 13.31
N VAL A 253 7.56 6.64 13.55
CA VAL A 253 7.56 7.77 14.49
C VAL A 253 6.40 7.57 15.46
N ILE A 254 6.69 7.61 16.75
CA ILE A 254 5.70 7.54 17.83
C ILE A 254 5.33 8.95 18.27
N SER A 255 4.05 9.31 18.18
CA SER A 255 3.53 10.63 18.52
C SER A 255 2.23 10.52 19.35
N GLY A 256 1.71 11.65 19.83
CA GLY A 256 0.55 11.69 20.72
C GLY A 256 0.92 11.54 22.19
N ASP A 257 -0.05 11.18 23.06
CA ASP A 257 0.22 10.93 24.47
C ASP A 257 0.86 9.55 24.69
N LYS A 258 2.14 9.57 25.04
CA LYS A 258 2.97 8.37 25.27
C LYS A 258 2.92 7.88 26.72
N LYS A 259 2.33 8.66 27.65
CA LYS A 259 2.33 8.29 29.07
C LYS A 259 1.61 6.96 29.35
N PRO A 260 0.41 6.72 28.82
CA PRO A 260 -0.29 5.44 29.02
C PRO A 260 0.33 4.28 28.24
N ALA A 261 1.19 4.56 27.27
CA ALA A 261 1.77 3.58 26.34
C ALA A 261 3.23 3.20 26.66
N LYS A 262 3.72 3.50 27.87
CA LYS A 262 5.13 3.25 28.24
C LYS A 262 5.54 1.80 28.06
N ASP A 263 4.74 0.86 28.51
CA ASP A 263 5.04 -0.59 28.42
C ASP A 263 5.04 -1.04 26.96
N TYR A 264 4.12 -0.54 26.15
CA TYR A 264 4.10 -0.81 24.71
C TYR A 264 5.36 -0.30 24.00
N ILE A 265 5.77 0.93 24.31
CA ILE A 265 6.99 1.54 23.77
C ILE A 265 8.24 0.75 24.23
N GLU A 266 8.25 0.26 25.47
CA GLU A 266 9.32 -0.62 25.97
C GLU A 266 9.34 -1.95 25.20
N GLY A 267 8.17 -2.53 24.90
CA GLY A 267 8.07 -3.71 24.04
C GLY A 267 8.67 -3.49 22.65
N ILE A 268 8.39 -2.34 22.02
CA ILE A 268 9.03 -1.94 20.76
C ILE A 268 10.56 -1.85 20.91
N ASN A 269 11.06 -1.23 22.00
CA ASN A 269 12.49 -1.15 22.28
C ASN A 269 13.12 -2.54 22.44
N MET A 270 12.49 -3.44 23.19
CA MET A 270 12.96 -4.81 23.37
C MET A 270 13.12 -5.54 22.04
N LEU A 271 12.09 -5.49 21.18
CA LEU A 271 12.12 -6.13 19.86
C LEU A 271 13.17 -5.49 18.95
N SER A 272 13.32 -4.17 19.02
CA SER A 272 14.37 -3.46 18.28
C SER A 272 15.78 -3.86 18.73
N ASN A 273 15.99 -4.04 20.05
CA ASN A 273 17.25 -4.51 20.61
C ASN A 273 17.54 -5.97 20.23
N MET A 274 16.52 -6.84 20.22
CA MET A 274 16.68 -8.26 19.85
C MET A 274 17.18 -8.43 18.42
N ARG A 275 16.75 -7.58 17.48
CA ARG A 275 17.23 -7.62 16.10
C ARG A 275 18.58 -6.90 15.89
N LEU A 276 19.16 -6.30 16.93
CA LEU A 276 20.35 -5.46 16.96
C LEU A 276 20.16 -4.09 16.29
N CYS A 277 20.14 -3.99 14.96
CA CYS A 277 19.88 -2.76 14.23
C CYS A 277 19.30 -3.03 12.84
N ALA A 278 18.75 -2.01 12.19
CA ALA A 278 18.45 -2.06 10.77
C ALA A 278 19.74 -2.04 9.94
N ASN A 279 19.64 -2.37 8.64
CA ASN A 279 20.81 -2.34 7.76
C ASN A 279 21.43 -0.93 7.72
N VAL A 280 22.68 -0.83 8.12
CA VAL A 280 23.36 0.46 8.29
C VAL A 280 23.59 1.19 6.98
N PRO A 281 23.98 0.54 5.86
CA PRO A 281 24.11 1.21 4.58
C PRO A 281 22.85 1.96 4.14
N GLY A 282 21.68 1.34 4.28
CA GLY A 282 20.41 1.97 3.90
C GLY A 282 20.03 3.15 4.79
N GLN A 283 20.43 3.16 6.05
CA GLN A 283 20.15 4.26 6.96
C GLN A 283 20.86 5.57 6.57
N TRP A 284 22.05 5.49 6.00
CA TRP A 284 22.79 6.69 5.54
C TRP A 284 22.04 7.44 4.44
N ALA A 285 21.32 6.73 3.59
CA ALA A 285 20.51 7.32 2.52
C ALA A 285 19.37 8.23 3.03
N VAL A 286 18.90 8.03 4.28
CA VAL A 286 17.70 8.71 4.81
C VAL A 286 17.90 10.22 4.92
N GLN A 287 19.06 10.66 5.40
CA GLN A 287 19.34 12.08 5.58
C GLN A 287 19.32 12.84 4.24
N THR A 288 20.03 12.32 3.24
CA THR A 288 20.09 12.90 1.89
C THR A 288 18.73 12.86 1.20
N ALA A 289 17.98 11.76 1.37
CA ALA A 289 16.64 11.63 0.82
C ALA A 289 15.67 12.70 1.38
N LEU A 290 15.62 12.86 2.69
CA LEU A 290 14.69 13.80 3.32
C LEU A 290 15.13 15.26 3.18
N GLY A 291 16.43 15.54 3.25
CA GLY A 291 16.98 16.90 3.16
C GLY A 291 17.27 17.38 1.74
N GLY A 292 17.29 16.48 0.76
CA GLY A 292 17.63 16.77 -0.62
C GLY A 292 16.45 17.17 -1.49
N TYR A 293 16.72 17.29 -2.79
CA TYR A 293 15.69 17.56 -3.79
C TYR A 293 14.65 16.43 -3.86
N GLN A 294 13.39 16.80 -3.84
CA GLN A 294 12.27 15.85 -3.88
C GLN A 294 11.88 15.52 -5.33
N SER A 295 12.74 14.80 -6.04
CA SER A 295 12.60 14.48 -7.46
C SER A 295 11.37 13.65 -7.84
N ILE A 296 10.64 13.12 -6.87
CA ILE A 296 9.32 12.50 -7.10
C ILE A 296 8.34 13.54 -7.70
N LYS A 297 8.49 14.82 -7.37
CA LYS A 297 7.65 15.90 -7.89
C LYS A 297 7.72 16.01 -9.43
N ASP A 298 8.88 15.74 -10.00
CA ASP A 298 9.07 15.77 -11.46
C ASP A 298 8.34 14.64 -12.18
N LEU A 299 8.03 13.56 -11.45
CA LEU A 299 7.35 12.39 -11.98
C LEU A 299 5.82 12.46 -11.84
N VAL A 300 5.32 13.18 -10.84
CA VAL A 300 3.88 13.25 -10.53
C VAL A 300 3.23 14.56 -10.98
N CYS A 301 4.02 15.58 -11.39
CA CYS A 301 3.50 16.83 -11.92
C CYS A 301 2.85 16.65 -13.30
N GLU A 302 2.26 17.70 -13.84
CA GLU A 302 1.74 17.72 -15.22
C GLU A 302 2.87 17.40 -16.22
N GLY A 303 2.62 16.45 -17.11
CA GLY A 303 3.63 15.94 -18.05
C GLY A 303 4.65 14.99 -17.41
N GLY A 304 4.68 14.85 -16.10
CA GLY A 304 5.55 13.89 -15.40
C GLY A 304 5.19 12.44 -15.73
N ARG A 305 6.21 11.60 -15.87
CA ARG A 305 6.06 10.23 -16.37
C ARG A 305 5.03 9.40 -15.60
N LEU A 306 5.00 9.45 -14.28
CA LEU A 306 4.02 8.68 -13.48
C LEU A 306 2.59 9.19 -13.70
N ARG A 307 2.41 10.51 -13.81
CA ARG A 307 1.08 11.09 -14.05
C ARG A 307 0.57 10.72 -15.44
N VAL A 308 1.40 10.84 -16.47
CA VAL A 308 1.05 10.45 -17.85
C VAL A 308 0.67 8.98 -17.93
N GLN A 309 1.45 8.11 -17.32
CA GLN A 309 1.19 6.68 -17.31
C GLN A 309 -0.08 6.30 -16.52
N ARG A 310 -0.33 6.97 -15.38
CA ARG A 310 -1.59 6.81 -14.62
C ARG A 310 -2.80 7.21 -15.46
N ASP A 311 -2.76 8.38 -16.07
CA ASP A 311 -3.89 8.92 -16.84
C ASP A 311 -4.20 8.01 -18.03
N LEU A 312 -3.17 7.62 -18.78
CA LEU A 312 -3.29 6.68 -19.88
C LEU A 312 -3.92 5.35 -19.45
N ALA A 313 -3.39 4.73 -18.38
CA ALA A 313 -3.91 3.45 -17.91
C ALA A 313 -5.36 3.57 -17.43
N TRP A 314 -5.69 4.65 -16.74
CA TRP A 314 -7.05 4.93 -16.25
C TRP A 314 -8.05 5.10 -17.42
N GLU A 315 -7.69 5.84 -18.46
CA GLU A 315 -8.51 6.01 -19.66
C GLU A 315 -8.75 4.69 -20.38
N LEU A 316 -7.69 3.92 -20.61
CA LEU A 316 -7.78 2.64 -21.31
C LEU A 316 -8.61 1.60 -20.54
N ILE A 317 -8.45 1.50 -19.24
CA ILE A 317 -9.22 0.58 -18.39
C ILE A 317 -10.71 0.95 -18.39
N ASN A 318 -11.05 2.23 -18.23
CA ASN A 318 -12.44 2.68 -18.23
C ASN A 318 -13.10 2.63 -19.62
N ALA A 319 -12.31 2.48 -20.70
CA ALA A 319 -12.83 2.26 -22.04
C ALA A 319 -13.31 0.81 -22.27
N ILE A 320 -12.94 -0.14 -21.40
CA ILE A 320 -13.35 -1.54 -21.53
C ILE A 320 -14.81 -1.67 -21.06
N PRO A 321 -15.73 -2.21 -21.90
CA PRO A 321 -17.13 -2.40 -21.52
C PRO A 321 -17.28 -3.25 -20.26
N GLY A 322 -18.02 -2.76 -19.26
CA GLY A 322 -18.25 -3.44 -17.99
C GLY A 322 -17.08 -3.35 -17.00
N VAL A 323 -16.06 -2.53 -17.30
CA VAL A 323 -14.99 -2.21 -16.35
C VAL A 323 -15.13 -0.76 -15.87
N SER A 324 -14.83 -0.52 -14.60
CA SER A 324 -14.78 0.82 -14.03
C SER A 324 -13.62 0.92 -13.04
N CYS A 325 -13.07 2.12 -12.91
CA CYS A 325 -11.99 2.38 -11.97
C CYS A 325 -12.08 3.82 -11.47
N VAL A 326 -12.09 3.99 -10.15
CA VAL A 326 -11.91 5.31 -9.53
C VAL A 326 -10.51 5.81 -9.85
N LYS A 327 -10.39 7.10 -10.22
CA LYS A 327 -9.08 7.67 -10.58
C LYS A 327 -8.21 7.81 -9.33
N PRO A 328 -7.01 7.19 -9.30
CA PRO A 328 -6.12 7.31 -8.16
C PRO A 328 -5.64 8.75 -7.97
N GLN A 329 -5.69 9.25 -6.74
CA GLN A 329 -5.14 10.54 -6.36
C GLN A 329 -3.69 10.44 -5.87
N GLY A 330 -3.27 9.24 -5.49
CA GLY A 330 -1.91 8.96 -5.02
C GLY A 330 -1.47 7.54 -5.30
N ALA A 331 -0.34 7.15 -4.73
CA ALA A 331 0.30 5.85 -4.86
C ALA A 331 0.68 5.47 -6.31
N LEU A 332 0.78 4.19 -6.61
CA LEU A 332 1.30 3.66 -7.88
C LEU A 332 0.33 2.64 -8.51
N TYR A 333 -0.92 2.62 -8.05
CA TYR A 333 -1.87 1.54 -8.28
C TYR A 333 -3.23 2.05 -8.71
N MET A 334 -3.94 1.19 -9.45
CA MET A 334 -5.38 1.26 -9.67
C MET A 334 -6.03 -0.02 -9.18
N PHE A 335 -7.30 0.08 -8.80
CA PHE A 335 -8.12 -1.03 -8.34
C PHE A 335 -9.42 -1.11 -9.13
N PRO A 336 -9.35 -1.54 -10.41
CA PRO A 336 -10.51 -1.62 -11.30
C PRO A 336 -11.51 -2.67 -10.84
N ARG A 337 -12.78 -2.38 -11.09
CA ARG A 337 -13.93 -3.28 -10.91
C ARG A 337 -14.37 -3.90 -12.21
N LEU A 338 -14.62 -5.19 -12.18
CA LEU A 338 -15.30 -5.98 -13.20
C LEU A 338 -16.78 -6.11 -12.78
N ASP A 339 -17.70 -5.49 -13.53
CA ASP A 339 -19.13 -5.54 -13.21
C ASP A 339 -19.63 -6.99 -13.17
N PRO A 340 -20.16 -7.49 -12.03
CA PRO A 340 -20.55 -8.91 -11.89
C PRO A 340 -21.66 -9.34 -12.85
N GLU A 341 -22.51 -8.43 -13.33
CA GLU A 341 -23.54 -8.75 -14.33
C GLU A 341 -22.92 -8.94 -15.73
N VAL A 342 -21.76 -8.36 -15.98
CA VAL A 342 -21.01 -8.48 -17.24
C VAL A 342 -19.97 -9.59 -17.16
N TYR A 343 -19.33 -9.72 -16.02
CA TYR A 343 -18.27 -10.69 -15.72
C TYR A 343 -18.65 -11.52 -14.50
N PRO A 344 -19.39 -12.64 -14.67
CA PRO A 344 -19.85 -13.50 -13.58
C PRO A 344 -18.71 -14.35 -13.00
N ILE A 345 -17.73 -13.69 -12.36
CA ILE A 345 -16.56 -14.33 -11.78
C ILE A 345 -16.91 -14.79 -10.37
N THR A 346 -16.65 -16.06 -10.06
CA THR A 346 -16.86 -16.66 -8.73
C THR A 346 -15.53 -16.94 -8.00
N ASN A 347 -14.42 -17.04 -8.74
CA ASN A 347 -13.08 -17.25 -8.22
C ASN A 347 -12.11 -16.37 -9.02
N ASP A 348 -11.69 -15.25 -8.44
CA ASP A 348 -10.81 -14.31 -9.14
C ASP A 348 -9.38 -14.83 -9.30
N GLN A 349 -8.90 -15.72 -8.42
CA GLN A 349 -7.59 -16.34 -8.58
C GLN A 349 -7.54 -17.21 -9.84
N GLU A 350 -8.52 -18.07 -10.07
CA GLU A 350 -8.62 -18.88 -11.28
C GLU A 350 -8.78 -18.00 -12.52
N PHE A 351 -9.62 -16.96 -12.41
CA PHE A 351 -9.85 -16.02 -13.49
C PHE A 351 -8.55 -15.31 -13.92
N PHE A 352 -7.78 -14.76 -12.95
CA PHE A 352 -6.52 -14.07 -13.29
C PHE A 352 -5.39 -15.02 -13.66
N LEU A 353 -5.44 -16.29 -13.29
CA LEU A 353 -4.56 -17.32 -13.83
C LEU A 353 -4.87 -17.56 -15.32
N GLU A 354 -6.13 -17.64 -15.73
CA GLU A 354 -6.56 -17.73 -17.13
C GLU A 354 -6.13 -16.48 -17.92
N VAL A 355 -6.33 -15.26 -17.34
CA VAL A 355 -5.83 -14.01 -17.94
C VAL A 355 -4.34 -14.10 -18.21
N LEU A 356 -3.53 -14.52 -17.24
CA LEU A 356 -2.08 -14.66 -17.40
C LEU A 356 -1.74 -15.65 -18.54
N GLN A 357 -2.37 -16.82 -18.53
CA GLN A 357 -2.11 -17.88 -19.52
C GLN A 357 -2.44 -17.45 -20.95
N GLU A 358 -3.56 -16.76 -21.17
CA GLU A 358 -3.98 -16.33 -22.50
C GLU A 358 -3.27 -15.06 -22.97
N THR A 359 -3.09 -14.08 -22.07
CA THR A 359 -2.63 -12.74 -22.46
C THR A 359 -1.16 -12.48 -22.23
N LYS A 360 -0.49 -13.25 -21.37
CA LYS A 360 0.87 -12.99 -20.88
C LYS A 360 0.97 -11.67 -20.08
N VAL A 361 -0.14 -11.24 -19.50
CA VAL A 361 -0.20 -10.08 -18.59
C VAL A 361 -0.44 -10.57 -17.17
N MET A 362 0.43 -10.17 -16.25
CA MET A 362 0.35 -10.54 -14.85
C MET A 362 -0.30 -9.44 -14.03
N LEU A 363 -1.44 -9.76 -13.42
CA LEU A 363 -2.24 -8.90 -12.56
C LEU A 363 -2.33 -9.50 -11.16
N VAL A 364 -2.96 -8.79 -10.21
CA VAL A 364 -3.24 -9.33 -8.87
C VAL A 364 -4.75 -9.25 -8.60
N GLN A 365 -5.33 -10.39 -8.23
CA GLN A 365 -6.74 -10.50 -7.87
C GLN A 365 -7.10 -9.62 -6.67
N GLY A 366 -8.34 -9.13 -6.62
CA GLY A 366 -8.85 -8.24 -5.57
C GLY A 366 -8.91 -8.90 -4.21
N THR A 367 -9.28 -10.20 -4.16
CA THR A 367 -9.31 -10.97 -2.91
C THR A 367 -7.93 -11.09 -2.24
N GLY A 368 -6.84 -10.96 -2.99
CA GLY A 368 -5.48 -10.89 -2.48
C GLY A 368 -5.18 -9.61 -1.67
N PHE A 369 -6.10 -8.62 -1.66
CA PHE A 369 -6.07 -7.40 -0.84
C PHE A 369 -7.17 -7.42 0.23
N ASN A 370 -7.63 -8.60 0.63
CA ASN A 370 -8.73 -8.80 1.58
C ASN A 370 -10.05 -8.13 1.16
N TRP A 371 -10.22 -7.85 -0.14
CA TRP A 371 -11.49 -7.43 -0.70
C TRP A 371 -12.45 -8.62 -0.72
N PRO A 372 -13.69 -8.48 -0.21
CA PRO A 372 -14.56 -9.64 -0.01
C PRO A 372 -15.21 -10.21 -1.28
N HIS A 373 -15.11 -9.47 -2.41
CA HIS A 373 -15.78 -9.85 -3.66
C HIS A 373 -14.75 -10.17 -4.76
N PRO A 374 -14.99 -11.18 -5.62
CA PRO A 374 -14.09 -11.56 -6.70
C PRO A 374 -14.27 -10.68 -7.96
N ASP A 375 -14.55 -9.39 -7.77
CA ASP A 375 -14.93 -8.45 -8.82
C ASP A 375 -13.93 -7.30 -9.04
N HIS A 376 -12.79 -7.33 -8.34
CA HIS A 376 -11.73 -6.32 -8.48
C HIS A 376 -10.38 -6.95 -8.78
N PHE A 377 -9.46 -6.10 -9.25
CA PHE A 377 -8.05 -6.46 -9.39
C PHE A 377 -7.16 -5.23 -9.26
N ARG A 378 -5.89 -5.45 -8.93
CA ARG A 378 -4.92 -4.36 -8.88
C ARG A 378 -4.00 -4.40 -10.09
N ILE A 379 -3.72 -3.20 -10.65
CA ILE A 379 -2.67 -2.97 -11.62
C ILE A 379 -1.71 -1.87 -11.16
N VAL A 380 -0.44 -1.96 -11.54
CA VAL A 380 0.52 -0.86 -11.47
C VAL A 380 0.59 -0.16 -12.84
N PHE A 381 0.76 1.15 -12.84
CA PHE A 381 0.93 1.94 -14.07
C PHE A 381 2.40 2.38 -14.28
N LEU A 382 3.34 1.51 -13.88
CA LEU A 382 4.78 1.77 -13.93
C LEU A 382 5.47 1.47 -15.28
N PRO A 383 5.00 0.49 -16.10
CA PRO A 383 5.59 0.27 -17.41
C PRO A 383 5.47 1.47 -18.33
N HIS A 384 6.33 1.58 -19.33
CA HIS A 384 6.22 2.60 -20.37
C HIS A 384 4.86 2.54 -21.07
N GLU A 385 4.42 3.66 -21.65
CA GLU A 385 3.10 3.80 -22.28
C GLU A 385 2.82 2.72 -23.33
N ALA A 386 3.83 2.32 -24.12
CA ALA A 386 3.68 1.26 -25.13
C ALA A 386 3.32 -0.09 -24.48
N ASP A 387 4.03 -0.47 -23.42
CA ASP A 387 3.77 -1.72 -22.69
C ASP A 387 2.43 -1.67 -21.94
N LEU A 388 2.05 -0.50 -21.38
CA LEU A 388 0.73 -0.31 -20.76
C LEU A 388 -0.40 -0.47 -21.77
N ARG A 389 -0.29 0.17 -22.96
CA ARG A 389 -1.28 0.01 -24.04
C ARG A 389 -1.39 -1.43 -24.48
N GLU A 390 -0.26 -2.09 -24.70
CA GLU A 390 -0.22 -3.49 -25.11
C GLU A 390 -0.88 -4.39 -24.06
N ALA A 391 -0.53 -4.25 -22.79
CA ALA A 391 -1.09 -5.05 -21.70
C ALA A 391 -2.61 -4.85 -21.57
N ILE A 392 -3.07 -3.61 -21.57
CA ILE A 392 -4.50 -3.30 -21.41
C ILE A 392 -5.30 -3.72 -22.65
N ASN A 393 -4.75 -3.59 -23.85
CA ASN A 393 -5.39 -4.08 -25.07
C ASN A 393 -5.53 -5.61 -25.08
N ARG A 394 -4.51 -6.36 -24.64
CA ARG A 394 -4.59 -7.81 -24.47
C ARG A 394 -5.66 -8.21 -23.45
N LEU A 395 -5.72 -7.51 -22.31
CA LEU A 395 -6.76 -7.70 -21.31
C LEU A 395 -8.15 -7.41 -21.90
N ALA A 396 -8.32 -6.30 -22.64
CA ALA A 396 -9.59 -5.94 -23.27
C ALA A 396 -10.06 -7.00 -24.27
N ALA A 397 -9.15 -7.54 -25.08
CA ALA A 397 -9.43 -8.62 -26.03
C ALA A 397 -9.85 -9.92 -25.31
N PHE A 398 -9.16 -10.29 -24.23
CA PHE A 398 -9.55 -11.42 -23.40
C PHE A 398 -10.95 -11.22 -22.80
N LEU A 399 -11.21 -10.05 -22.20
CA LEU A 399 -12.51 -9.72 -21.60
C LEU A 399 -13.65 -9.72 -22.64
N ALA A 400 -13.38 -9.34 -23.88
CA ALA A 400 -14.35 -9.45 -24.97
C ALA A 400 -14.71 -10.92 -25.27
N LYS A 401 -13.71 -11.80 -25.38
CA LYS A 401 -13.95 -13.24 -25.54
C LYS A 401 -14.68 -13.85 -24.35
N TYR A 402 -14.35 -13.41 -23.14
CA TYR A 402 -15.01 -13.84 -21.90
C TYR A 402 -16.50 -13.50 -21.92
N ARG A 403 -16.87 -12.25 -22.29
CA ARG A 403 -18.28 -11.84 -22.44
C ARG A 403 -19.02 -12.68 -23.49
N GLN A 404 -18.38 -12.98 -24.63
CA GLN A 404 -18.97 -13.85 -25.67
C GLN A 404 -19.24 -15.25 -25.13
N ARG A 405 -18.29 -15.84 -24.41
CA ARG A 405 -18.44 -17.18 -23.78
C ARG A 405 -19.62 -17.23 -22.80
N HIS A 406 -19.89 -16.14 -22.08
CA HIS A 406 -20.95 -16.05 -21.07
C HIS A 406 -22.24 -15.39 -21.59
N GLY A 407 -22.31 -14.95 -22.85
CA GLY A 407 -23.49 -14.32 -23.45
C GLY A 407 -23.84 -12.95 -22.89
N THR A 408 -22.88 -12.25 -22.28
CA THR A 408 -23.09 -10.96 -21.57
C THR A 408 -22.77 -9.71 -22.39
N ASP A 409 -22.41 -9.84 -23.67
CA ASP A 409 -22.11 -8.70 -24.55
C ASP A 409 -23.22 -7.66 -24.65
N LYS A 410 -24.49 -8.11 -24.71
CA LYS A 410 -25.64 -7.20 -24.75
C LYS A 410 -25.80 -6.40 -23.45
N VAL A 411 -25.53 -7.02 -22.30
CA VAL A 411 -25.55 -6.36 -21.00
C VAL A 411 -24.45 -5.29 -20.94
N ALA A 412 -23.26 -5.62 -21.38
CA ALA A 412 -22.14 -4.69 -21.44
C ALA A 412 -22.44 -3.47 -22.33
N ALA A 413 -23.02 -3.71 -23.52
CA ALA A 413 -23.41 -2.64 -24.46
C ALA A 413 -24.48 -1.71 -23.88
N ALA A 414 -25.50 -2.26 -23.22
CA ALA A 414 -26.56 -1.48 -22.58
C ALA A 414 -26.01 -0.58 -21.44
N LYS A 415 -25.12 -1.11 -20.61
CA LYS A 415 -24.47 -0.34 -19.51
C LYS A 415 -23.55 0.76 -20.06
N ALA A 416 -22.82 0.49 -21.15
CA ALA A 416 -21.97 1.50 -21.78
C ALA A 416 -22.81 2.67 -22.36
N ALA A 417 -23.95 2.38 -23.01
CA ALA A 417 -24.88 3.38 -23.54
C ALA A 417 -25.51 4.23 -22.42
N GLY A 418 -25.80 3.64 -21.24
CA GLY A 418 -26.31 4.33 -20.06
C GLY A 418 -25.30 5.32 -19.47
N LYS A 419 -24.03 4.95 -19.40
CA LYS A 419 -22.94 5.85 -18.93
C LYS A 419 -22.75 7.07 -19.85
N GLY A 420 -22.94 6.91 -21.16
CA GLY A 420 -22.89 8.02 -22.12
C GLY A 420 -23.98 9.08 -21.91
N LYS A 421 -25.19 8.65 -21.55
CA LYS A 421 -26.32 9.55 -21.28
C LYS A 421 -26.18 10.32 -19.95
N ALA A 422 -25.62 9.67 -18.90
CA ALA A 422 -25.38 10.31 -17.62
C ALA A 422 -24.29 11.41 -17.69
N LYS A 423 -23.24 11.22 -18.51
CA LYS A 423 -22.24 12.27 -18.74
C LYS A 423 -22.76 13.49 -19.49
N LEU A 424 -23.75 13.34 -20.37
CA LEU A 424 -24.40 14.46 -21.08
C LEU A 424 -25.34 15.28 -20.19
N HIS A 425 -25.90 14.69 -19.14
CA HIS A 425 -26.78 15.39 -18.19
C HIS A 425 -26.04 16.17 -17.09
N VAL A 426 -24.75 15.87 -16.84
CA VAL A 426 -23.91 16.60 -15.86
C VAL A 426 -23.16 17.76 -16.53
N ALA A 427 -23.12 17.82 -17.87
CA ALA A 427 -22.45 18.87 -18.65
C ALA A 427 -23.42 19.92 -19.26
N ALA A 428 -24.71 19.87 -18.91
CA ALA A 428 -25.73 20.83 -19.21
C ALA A 428 -26.26 21.50 -17.93
#